data_1b059f3a627ed54f0de5c7a6c28a4d9e
#
_entry.id   1b059f3a627ed54f0de5c7a6c28a4d9e
#
_cell.length_a   1.000
_cell.length_b   1.000
_cell.length_c   1.000
_cell.angle_alpha   90.00
_cell.angle_beta   90.00
_cell.angle_gamma   90.00
#
_symmetry.space_group_name_H-M   'P 1'
#
loop_
_entity.id
_entity.type
_entity.pdbx_description
1 polymer ?
#
loop_
_entity_poly.entity_id
_entity_poly.type
_entity_poly.pdbx_seq_one_letter_code
_entity_poly.pdbx_strand_id
1 'polypeptide(L)'
;MVILSIFLLVTAASQLVRNVPRVEAKQTSTKITGKINNQRTANICHQLLQQNLKAATDKNLNDYLATLVKDAHKATAKEMQQFFKDYDVSHELLSFEVIKQTPQSMLVAAEQKTVNHGKKAYRDHITTVCHTFILEENEWKIKETTMTNTQFLN
;
A
#
# COMPACT_ATOMS: atom_id res chain seq x y z
N MET A 1 -1.00 -4.56 -19.66
CA MET A 1 -1.66 -3.48 -18.90
C MET A 1 -0.82 -3.19 -17.68
N VAL A 2 -0.26 -2.00 -17.63
CA VAL A 2 0.75 -1.61 -16.64
C VAL A 2 0.06 -1.32 -15.33
N ILE A 3 0.53 -1.91 -14.23
CA ILE A 3 0.13 -1.52 -12.88
C ILE A 3 0.80 -0.18 -12.62
N LEU A 4 0.03 0.88 -12.74
CA LEU A 4 0.49 2.22 -12.43
C LEU A 4 0.38 2.43 -10.92
N SER A 5 1.43 2.10 -10.18
CA SER A 5 1.62 2.63 -8.84
C SER A 5 1.92 4.12 -8.99
N ILE A 6 0.87 4.93 -9.12
CA ILE A 6 1.04 6.38 -9.22
C ILE A 6 1.36 6.88 -7.81
N PHE A 7 2.65 6.98 -7.52
CA PHE A 7 3.10 7.87 -6.46
C PHE A 7 3.05 9.29 -6.99
N LEU A 8 2.06 10.05 -6.55
CA LEU A 8 1.91 11.45 -6.94
C LEU A 8 3.09 12.25 -6.39
N LEU A 9 4.00 12.66 -7.25
CA LEU A 9 5.02 13.64 -6.95
C LEU A 9 4.35 15.01 -6.78
N VAL A 10 4.12 15.40 -5.55
CA VAL A 10 3.72 16.77 -5.24
C VAL A 10 4.95 17.53 -4.75
N THR A 11 5.50 18.35 -5.62
CA THR A 11 6.51 19.34 -5.26
C THR A 11 5.82 20.55 -4.62
N ALA A 12 6.02 20.76 -3.34
CA ALA A 12 5.71 22.04 -2.71
C ALA A 12 6.70 22.36 -1.60
N ALA A 13 7.14 23.57 -1.60
CA ALA A 13 8.23 24.16 -0.84
C ALA A 13 8.01 24.22 0.68
N SER A 14 9.15 24.09 1.38
CA SER A 14 9.53 24.72 2.64
C SER A 14 8.82 24.41 3.96
N GLN A 15 9.66 23.92 4.87
CA GLN A 15 9.79 24.26 6.30
C GLN A 15 9.04 23.43 7.32
N LEU A 16 9.67 22.71 8.08
CA LEU A 16 10.07 22.72 9.50
C LEU A 16 10.42 21.34 10.02
N VAL A 17 11.66 21.18 10.43
CA VAL A 17 12.15 20.00 11.15
C VAL A 17 11.45 19.89 12.49
N ARG A 18 10.64 18.86 12.71
CA ARG A 18 10.25 18.42 14.04
C ARG A 18 10.78 17.00 14.26
N ASN A 19 11.75 16.87 15.15
CA ASN A 19 12.11 15.58 15.73
C ASN A 19 10.92 15.07 16.55
N VAL A 20 10.17 14.16 15.98
CA VAL A 20 9.15 13.41 16.73
C VAL A 20 9.75 12.04 17.03
N PRO A 21 9.82 11.62 18.30
CA PRO A 21 10.30 10.29 18.64
C PRO A 21 9.40 9.25 17.96
N ARG A 22 10.05 8.23 17.36
CA ARG A 22 9.37 7.10 16.74
C ARG A 22 8.59 6.34 17.83
N VAL A 23 7.32 6.65 17.98
CA VAL A 23 6.40 5.83 18.74
C VAL A 23 6.08 4.63 17.84
N GLU A 24 6.53 3.45 18.22
CA GLU A 24 6.05 2.20 17.62
C GLU A 24 4.53 2.16 17.84
N ALA A 25 3.80 2.51 16.80
CA ALA A 25 2.37 2.40 16.81
C ALA A 25 2.01 0.92 16.96
N LYS A 26 1.40 0.56 18.09
CA LYS A 26 0.78 -0.72 18.34
C LYS A 26 -0.14 -0.98 17.15
N GLN A 27 0.22 -1.95 16.32
CA GLN A 27 -0.51 -2.30 15.11
C GLN A 27 -1.89 -2.84 15.53
N THR A 28 -2.86 -1.96 15.65
CA THR A 28 -4.27 -2.35 15.80
C THR A 28 -4.66 -2.96 14.46
N SER A 29 -4.99 -4.25 14.45
CA SER A 29 -5.41 -4.94 13.23
C SER A 29 -6.65 -4.24 12.67
N THR A 30 -6.50 -3.66 11.48
CA THR A 30 -7.61 -3.02 10.74
C THR A 30 -8.74 -4.01 10.53
N LYS A 31 -9.96 -3.62 10.86
CA LYS A 31 -11.14 -4.48 10.70
C LYS A 31 -11.45 -4.69 9.22
N ILE A 32 -11.72 -5.95 8.85
CA ILE A 32 -12.21 -6.31 7.52
C ILE A 32 -13.72 -6.11 7.49
N THR A 33 -14.21 -5.38 6.50
CA THR A 33 -15.64 -5.06 6.29
C THR A 33 -16.08 -5.37 4.87
N GLY A 34 -17.35 -5.17 4.56
CA GLY A 34 -17.91 -5.26 3.20
C GLY A 34 -18.51 -6.62 2.84
N LYS A 35 -18.49 -6.96 1.54
CA LYS A 35 -19.17 -8.15 0.98
C LYS A 35 -18.26 -9.38 1.04
N ILE A 36 -18.18 -10.01 2.20
CA ILE A 36 -17.30 -11.15 2.46
C ILE A 36 -18.06 -12.47 2.22
N ASN A 37 -17.66 -13.20 1.18
CA ASN A 37 -18.19 -14.55 0.90
C ASN A 37 -17.35 -15.65 1.54
N ASN A 38 -16.03 -15.41 1.70
CA ASN A 38 -15.09 -16.32 2.32
C ASN A 38 -14.16 -15.54 3.24
N GLN A 39 -14.35 -15.66 4.55
CA GLN A 39 -13.60 -14.94 5.56
C GLN A 39 -12.12 -15.32 5.56
N ARG A 40 -11.77 -16.59 5.31
CA ARG A 40 -10.38 -17.03 5.27
C ARG A 40 -9.62 -16.33 4.15
N THR A 41 -10.20 -16.25 2.95
CA THR A 41 -9.61 -15.54 1.82
C THR A 41 -9.50 -14.04 2.09
N ALA A 42 -10.51 -13.43 2.70
CA ALA A 42 -10.46 -12.01 3.08
C ALA A 42 -9.32 -11.74 4.07
N ASN A 43 -9.10 -12.62 5.04
CA ASN A 43 -7.98 -12.52 5.99
C ASN A 43 -6.62 -12.65 5.28
N ILE A 44 -6.49 -13.57 4.31
CA ILE A 44 -5.24 -13.74 3.53
C ILE A 44 -4.93 -12.46 2.74
N CYS A 45 -5.90 -11.91 2.01
CA CYS A 45 -5.70 -10.68 1.22
C CYS A 45 -5.42 -9.46 2.11
N HIS A 46 -6.07 -9.37 3.27
CA HIS A 46 -5.80 -8.33 4.25
C HIS A 46 -4.36 -8.41 4.79
N GLN A 47 -3.90 -9.59 5.17
CA GLN A 47 -2.51 -9.82 5.61
C GLN A 47 -1.52 -9.51 4.49
N LEU A 48 -1.82 -9.91 3.25
CA LEU A 48 -0.99 -9.64 2.09
C LEU A 48 -0.82 -8.12 1.85
N LEU A 49 -1.90 -7.34 1.98
CA LEU A 49 -1.82 -5.88 1.88
C LEU A 49 -1.00 -5.26 3.02
N GLN A 50 -1.16 -5.75 4.25
CA GLN A 50 -0.32 -5.30 5.37
C GLN A 50 1.16 -5.61 5.14
N GLN A 51 1.49 -6.80 4.61
CA GLN A 51 2.85 -7.17 4.24
C GLN A 51 3.42 -6.26 3.14
N ASN A 52 2.62 -5.94 2.12
CA ASN A 52 3.00 -5.02 1.06
C ASN A 52 3.35 -3.63 1.61
N LEU A 53 2.47 -3.05 2.44
CA LEU A 53 2.69 -1.74 3.06
C LEU A 53 3.88 -1.74 4.03
N LYS A 54 4.04 -2.82 4.79
CA LYS A 54 5.21 -2.99 5.66
C LYS A 54 6.50 -3.07 4.86
N ALA A 55 6.54 -3.86 3.80
CA ALA A 55 7.71 -3.99 2.93
C ALA A 55 8.08 -2.64 2.28
N ALA A 56 7.07 -1.83 1.88
CA ALA A 56 7.28 -0.48 1.38
C ALA A 56 7.87 0.45 2.46
N THR A 57 7.37 0.38 3.69
CA THR A 57 7.89 1.15 4.85
C THR A 57 9.33 0.75 5.18
N ASP A 58 9.62 -0.55 5.18
CA ASP A 58 10.94 -1.10 5.50
C ASP A 58 11.93 -0.98 4.32
N LYS A 59 11.48 -0.47 3.16
CA LYS A 59 12.25 -0.40 1.91
C LYS A 59 12.77 -1.76 1.44
N ASN A 60 12.03 -2.84 1.76
CA ASN A 60 12.37 -4.19 1.37
C ASN A 60 11.73 -4.52 0.01
N LEU A 61 12.51 -4.32 -1.06
CA LEU A 61 12.03 -4.53 -2.42
C LEU A 61 11.60 -5.97 -2.68
N ASN A 62 12.35 -6.95 -2.19
CA ASN A 62 12.04 -8.36 -2.43
C ASN A 62 10.69 -8.75 -1.82
N ASP A 63 10.47 -8.39 -0.56
CA ASP A 63 9.20 -8.65 0.13
C ASP A 63 8.04 -7.87 -0.52
N TYR A 64 8.30 -6.63 -0.97
CA TYR A 64 7.30 -5.84 -1.69
C TYR A 64 6.87 -6.54 -2.99
N LEU A 65 7.83 -6.94 -3.83
CA LEU A 65 7.56 -7.63 -5.09
C LEU A 65 6.88 -8.99 -4.88
N ALA A 66 7.24 -9.72 -3.82
CA ALA A 66 6.63 -11.01 -3.49
C ALA A 66 5.11 -10.94 -3.26
N THR A 67 4.58 -9.76 -2.92
CA THR A 67 3.13 -9.56 -2.79
C THR A 67 2.41 -9.31 -4.10
N LEU A 68 3.13 -9.04 -5.19
CA LEU A 68 2.59 -8.68 -6.50
C LEU A 68 2.58 -9.86 -7.45
N VAL A 69 1.72 -9.79 -8.48
CA VAL A 69 1.78 -10.73 -9.62
C VAL A 69 3.12 -10.64 -10.34
N LYS A 70 3.60 -11.74 -10.89
CA LYS A 70 4.94 -11.83 -11.54
C LYS A 70 5.13 -10.82 -12.66
N ASP A 71 4.10 -10.59 -13.47
CA ASP A 71 4.18 -9.66 -14.60
C ASP A 71 4.45 -8.22 -14.18
N ALA A 72 4.11 -7.85 -12.94
CA ALA A 72 4.35 -6.51 -12.41
C ALA A 72 5.79 -6.29 -11.92
N HIS A 73 6.56 -7.36 -11.64
CA HIS A 73 7.83 -7.26 -10.90
C HIS A 73 8.84 -6.35 -11.58
N LYS A 74 9.06 -6.51 -12.90
CA LYS A 74 10.12 -5.78 -13.61
C LYS A 74 9.91 -4.27 -13.61
N ALA A 75 8.69 -3.83 -13.92
CA ALA A 75 8.38 -2.39 -13.97
C ALA A 75 8.36 -1.79 -12.55
N THR A 76 7.69 -2.48 -11.62
CA THR A 76 7.56 -2.03 -10.23
C THR A 76 8.92 -1.99 -9.52
N ALA A 77 9.82 -2.97 -9.78
CA ALA A 77 11.15 -2.97 -9.16
C ALA A 77 11.93 -1.68 -9.46
N LYS A 78 11.92 -1.24 -10.71
CA LYS A 78 12.62 -0.01 -11.11
C LYS A 78 12.05 1.23 -10.41
N GLU A 79 10.73 1.34 -10.36
CA GLU A 79 10.04 2.48 -9.73
C GLU A 79 10.27 2.50 -8.21
N MET A 80 10.12 1.35 -7.55
CA MET A 80 10.26 1.25 -6.09
C MET A 80 11.70 1.42 -5.63
N GLN A 81 12.70 0.95 -6.39
CA GLN A 81 14.11 1.23 -6.08
C GLN A 81 14.40 2.72 -6.05
N GLN A 82 13.89 3.46 -7.03
CA GLN A 82 14.05 4.91 -7.07
C GLN A 82 13.30 5.59 -5.93
N PHE A 83 12.07 5.17 -5.66
CA PHE A 83 11.26 5.69 -4.57
C PHE A 83 11.92 5.46 -3.20
N PHE A 84 12.41 4.27 -2.92
CA PHE A 84 13.09 3.93 -1.66
C PHE A 84 14.41 4.69 -1.46
N LYS A 85 15.09 5.03 -2.56
CA LYS A 85 16.29 5.86 -2.51
C LYS A 85 15.97 7.31 -2.17
N ASP A 86 14.86 7.81 -2.72
CA ASP A 86 14.50 9.23 -2.64
C ASP A 86 13.77 9.60 -1.35
N TYR A 87 12.94 8.70 -0.84
CA TYR A 87 12.01 9.00 0.24
C TYR A 87 12.15 8.05 1.42
N ASP A 88 11.88 8.58 2.62
CA ASP A 88 11.76 7.83 3.85
C ASP A 88 10.34 8.04 4.39
N VAL A 89 9.46 7.12 4.07
CA VAL A 89 8.03 7.22 4.41
C VAL A 89 7.56 5.94 5.10
N SER A 90 6.58 6.08 5.98
CA SER A 90 5.84 4.95 6.53
C SER A 90 4.44 4.87 5.93
N HIS A 91 3.92 3.66 5.84
CA HIS A 91 2.58 3.37 5.36
C HIS A 91 1.77 2.64 6.43
N GLU A 92 0.52 3.03 6.58
CA GLU A 92 -0.43 2.43 7.52
C GLU A 92 -1.75 2.13 6.80
N LEU A 93 -2.29 0.92 7.02
CA LEU A 93 -3.62 0.55 6.54
C LEU A 93 -4.68 1.06 7.53
N LEU A 94 -5.55 1.96 7.10
CA LEU A 94 -6.61 2.54 7.93
C LEU A 94 -7.94 1.81 7.78
N SER A 95 -8.28 1.35 6.57
CA SER A 95 -9.50 0.60 6.31
C SER A 95 -9.29 -0.49 5.26
N PHE A 96 -10.14 -1.53 5.31
CA PHE A 96 -10.14 -2.63 4.33
C PHE A 96 -11.57 -3.09 4.12
N GLU A 97 -12.17 -2.74 2.98
CA GLU A 97 -13.54 -3.07 2.63
C GLU A 97 -13.58 -3.97 1.38
N VAL A 98 -14.13 -5.17 1.53
CA VAL A 98 -14.34 -6.09 0.41
C VAL A 98 -15.54 -5.62 -0.42
N ILE A 99 -15.29 -5.16 -1.65
CA ILE A 99 -16.32 -4.71 -2.59
C ILE A 99 -16.92 -5.88 -3.34
N LYS A 100 -16.07 -6.82 -3.79
CA LYS A 100 -16.44 -8.02 -4.51
C LYS A 100 -15.46 -9.15 -4.23
N GLN A 101 -15.99 -10.34 -4.06
CA GLN A 101 -15.19 -11.55 -3.84
C GLN A 101 -15.70 -12.69 -4.70
N THR A 102 -14.78 -13.37 -5.38
CA THR A 102 -14.98 -14.62 -6.10
C THR A 102 -13.96 -15.66 -5.61
N PRO A 103 -14.05 -16.94 -6.01
CA PRO A 103 -13.04 -17.93 -5.64
C PRO A 103 -11.61 -17.59 -6.09
N GLN A 104 -11.44 -16.78 -7.15
CA GLN A 104 -10.14 -16.50 -7.77
C GLN A 104 -9.75 -15.02 -7.77
N SER A 105 -10.62 -14.13 -7.33
CA SER A 105 -10.36 -12.69 -7.30
C SER A 105 -11.08 -11.98 -6.16
N MET A 106 -10.49 -10.87 -5.72
CA MET A 106 -11.10 -9.98 -4.74
C MET A 106 -10.81 -8.53 -5.09
N LEU A 107 -11.85 -7.70 -5.10
CA LEU A 107 -11.75 -6.25 -5.21
C LEU A 107 -11.97 -5.65 -3.82
N VAL A 108 -11.05 -4.80 -3.40
CA VAL A 108 -11.05 -4.16 -2.08
C VAL A 108 -10.88 -2.67 -2.23
N ALA A 109 -11.69 -1.89 -1.50
CA ALA A 109 -11.41 -0.49 -1.24
C ALA A 109 -10.67 -0.38 0.09
N ALA A 110 -9.60 0.41 0.12
CA ALA A 110 -8.78 0.62 1.30
C ALA A 110 -8.40 2.08 1.45
N GLU A 111 -8.24 2.55 2.68
CA GLU A 111 -7.59 3.81 2.99
C GLU A 111 -6.20 3.52 3.54
N GLN A 112 -5.22 4.25 3.04
CA GLN A 112 -3.81 4.11 3.40
C GLN A 112 -3.25 5.49 3.76
N LYS A 113 -2.63 5.58 4.92
CA LYS A 113 -1.94 6.78 5.37
C LYS A 113 -0.45 6.66 5.04
N THR A 114 0.11 7.73 4.49
CA THR A 114 1.56 7.85 4.25
C THR A 114 2.09 9.04 5.02
N VAL A 115 3.17 8.83 5.79
CA VAL A 115 3.84 9.85 6.59
C VAL A 115 5.31 9.93 6.20
N ASN A 116 5.78 11.14 5.93
CA ASN A 116 7.18 11.39 5.59
C ASN A 116 8.03 11.53 6.85
N HIS A 117 9.12 10.81 6.91
CA HIS A 117 10.15 10.87 7.95
C HIS A 117 11.49 11.37 7.40
N GLY A 118 11.58 11.52 6.07
CA GLY A 118 12.79 11.93 5.37
C GLY A 118 12.96 13.44 5.26
N LYS A 119 14.14 13.82 4.76
CA LYS A 119 14.49 15.23 4.52
C LYS A 119 13.92 15.76 3.19
N LYS A 120 13.74 14.88 2.21
CA LYS A 120 13.14 15.23 0.93
C LYS A 120 11.66 15.51 1.11
N ALA A 121 11.17 16.62 0.58
CA ALA A 121 9.79 17.04 0.72
C ALA A 121 8.84 15.99 0.12
N TYR A 122 7.92 15.51 0.93
CA TYR A 122 6.84 14.61 0.57
C TYR A 122 5.68 14.89 1.52
N ARG A 123 4.51 15.20 0.99
CA ARG A 123 3.38 15.58 1.84
C ARG A 123 2.73 14.36 2.47
N ASP A 124 2.49 14.43 3.76
CA ASP A 124 1.67 13.44 4.47
C ASP A 124 0.26 13.44 3.90
N HIS A 125 -0.29 12.25 3.69
CA HIS A 125 -1.60 12.12 3.08
C HIS A 125 -2.29 10.80 3.43
N ILE A 126 -3.60 10.78 3.19
CA ILE A 126 -4.42 9.58 3.15
C ILE A 126 -4.87 9.38 1.71
N THR A 127 -4.64 8.20 1.17
CA THR A 127 -5.16 7.79 -0.14
C THR A 127 -6.28 6.79 0.02
N THR A 128 -7.34 6.97 -0.78
CA THR A 128 -8.33 5.92 -1.01
C THR A 128 -7.91 5.17 -2.28
N VAL A 129 -7.76 3.87 -2.18
CA VAL A 129 -7.28 3.00 -3.25
C VAL A 129 -8.18 1.80 -3.44
N CYS A 130 -8.28 1.32 -4.68
CA CYS A 130 -8.86 0.02 -4.99
C CYS A 130 -7.74 -0.97 -5.33
N HIS A 131 -7.71 -2.09 -4.63
CA HIS A 131 -6.81 -3.21 -4.90
C HIS A 131 -7.56 -4.36 -5.53
N THR A 132 -7.05 -4.90 -6.63
CA THR A 132 -7.50 -6.17 -7.19
C THR A 132 -6.50 -7.26 -6.80
N PHE A 133 -6.97 -8.23 -6.02
CA PHE A 133 -6.23 -9.45 -5.70
C PHE A 133 -6.66 -10.57 -6.63
N ILE A 134 -5.73 -11.42 -7.03
CA ILE A 134 -6.00 -12.63 -7.79
C ILE A 134 -5.23 -13.82 -7.22
N LEU A 135 -5.74 -15.03 -7.51
CA LEU A 135 -5.05 -16.27 -7.23
C LEU A 135 -4.11 -16.57 -8.40
N GLU A 136 -2.79 -16.46 -8.19
CA GLU A 136 -1.74 -16.78 -9.15
C GLU A 136 -0.92 -17.96 -8.60
N GLU A 137 -0.84 -19.07 -9.33
CA GLU A 137 -0.09 -20.27 -8.91
C GLU A 137 -0.44 -20.76 -7.49
N ASN A 138 -1.74 -20.72 -7.12
CA ASN A 138 -2.29 -21.07 -5.81
C ASN A 138 -1.90 -20.10 -4.67
N GLU A 139 -1.35 -18.94 -4.96
CA GLU A 139 -1.08 -17.87 -3.99
C GLU A 139 -1.85 -16.61 -4.34
N TRP A 140 -2.37 -15.92 -3.33
CA TRP A 140 -3.00 -14.62 -3.52
C TRP A 140 -1.93 -13.56 -3.78
N LYS A 141 -2.14 -12.73 -4.80
CA LYS A 141 -1.24 -11.65 -5.21
C LYS A 141 -2.03 -10.39 -5.52
N ILE A 142 -1.43 -9.25 -5.33
CA ILE A 142 -1.96 -7.96 -5.78
C ILE A 142 -1.69 -7.83 -7.27
N LYS A 143 -2.74 -7.75 -8.06
CA LYS A 143 -2.66 -7.59 -9.52
C LYS A 143 -2.65 -6.13 -9.93
N GLU A 144 -3.45 -5.31 -9.25
CA GLU A 144 -3.67 -3.92 -9.63
C GLU A 144 -3.97 -3.08 -8.40
N THR A 145 -3.47 -1.87 -8.40
CA THR A 145 -3.79 -0.83 -7.41
C THR A 145 -4.15 0.44 -8.15
N THR A 146 -5.34 0.95 -7.92
CA THR A 146 -5.84 2.20 -8.50
C THR A 146 -6.14 3.20 -7.39
N MET A 147 -5.46 4.35 -7.42
CA MET A 147 -5.77 5.46 -6.52
C MET A 147 -7.04 6.17 -6.99
N THR A 148 -7.99 6.38 -6.10
CA THR A 148 -9.26 7.03 -6.40
C THR A 148 -9.38 8.41 -5.76
N ASN A 149 -8.71 8.64 -4.65
CA ASN A 149 -8.69 9.93 -3.96
C ASN A 149 -7.41 10.13 -3.14
N THR A 150 -7.02 11.39 -2.94
CA THR A 150 -5.91 11.75 -2.03
C THR A 150 -6.32 12.96 -1.18
N GLN A 151 -6.21 12.81 0.13
CA GLN A 151 -6.39 13.87 1.11
C GLN A 151 -5.04 14.18 1.75
N PHE A 152 -4.53 15.38 1.55
CA PHE A 152 -3.30 15.83 2.22
C PHE A 152 -3.57 16.19 3.67
N LEU A 153 -2.63 15.81 4.53
CA LEU A 153 -2.64 16.15 5.94
C LEU A 153 -1.83 17.43 6.16
N ASN A 154 -2.31 18.26 7.07
CA ASN A 154 -1.65 19.53 7.43
C ASN A 154 -0.50 19.31 8.42
#